data_2fed9b33cc4159d4ced846ee14525b2e
#
_entry.id   2fed9b33cc4159d4ced846ee14525b2e
#
_cell.length_a   1.000
_cell.length_b   1.000
_cell.length_c   1.000
_cell.angle_alpha   90.00
_cell.angle_beta   90.00
_cell.angle_gamma   90.00
#
_symmetry.space_group_name_H-M   'P 1'
#
loop_
_entity.id
_entity.type
_entity.pdbx_description
1 polymer ?
#
loop_
_entity_poly.entity_id
_entity_poly.type
_entity_poly.pdbx_seq_one_letter_code
_entity_poly.pdbx_strand_id
1 'polypeptide(L)'
;MKISTLLTLFPLLMPASVLAGTVLYTDSHHPPINNDASVSVIYLDGPEQLQAQTFGELSSNPDDAERQAKAVLQSQQWQAHEQELVTVYRAVVRAWELGVTKVPAVVFDDRDVVYGTADVAQALALRAQSSGGQ
;
A
#
# COMPACT_ATOMS: atom_id res chain seq x y z
N MET A 1 63.02 -15.79 -20.05
CA MET A 1 62.19 -14.86 -19.21
C MET A 1 60.75 -15.11 -19.49
N LYS A 2 60.05 -15.73 -18.58
CA LYS A 2 58.62 -15.94 -18.71
C LYS A 2 57.92 -14.80 -17.93
N ILE A 3 57.28 -13.91 -18.66
CA ILE A 3 56.47 -12.85 -18.06
C ILE A 3 55.10 -13.46 -17.82
N SER A 4 54.80 -13.82 -16.58
CA SER A 4 53.45 -14.21 -16.15
C SER A 4 52.61 -12.98 -16.01
N THR A 5 51.76 -12.75 -16.99
CA THR A 5 50.73 -11.70 -16.90
C THR A 5 49.62 -12.21 -15.98
N LEU A 6 49.63 -11.73 -14.74
CA LEU A 6 48.53 -11.97 -13.76
C LEU A 6 47.32 -11.09 -14.13
N LEU A 7 46.36 -11.72 -14.80
CA LEU A 7 45.10 -11.07 -15.14
C LEU A 7 44.23 -11.03 -13.86
N THR A 8 44.28 -9.93 -13.12
CA THR A 8 43.38 -9.69 -12.00
C THR A 8 41.97 -9.43 -12.51
N LEU A 9 41.13 -10.47 -12.41
CA LEU A 9 39.71 -10.38 -12.65
C LEU A 9 39.08 -9.57 -11.50
N PHE A 10 38.82 -8.29 -11.73
CA PHE A 10 38.11 -7.44 -10.78
C PHE A 10 36.62 -7.77 -10.86
N PRO A 11 35.95 -8.32 -9.81
CA PRO A 11 34.54 -8.54 -9.86
C PRO A 11 33.84 -7.16 -9.83
N LEU A 12 33.16 -6.84 -10.93
CA LEU A 12 32.30 -5.69 -11.02
C LEU A 12 31.10 -5.93 -10.08
N LEU A 13 31.19 -5.43 -8.85
CA LEU A 13 30.04 -5.37 -7.93
C LEU A 13 29.07 -4.37 -8.53
N MET A 14 28.12 -4.85 -9.31
CA MET A 14 26.95 -4.05 -9.66
C MET A 14 26.11 -3.85 -8.40
N PRO A 15 25.83 -2.61 -7.98
CA PRO A 15 24.86 -2.40 -6.92
C PRO A 15 23.51 -2.93 -7.43
N ALA A 16 23.01 -3.98 -6.79
CA ALA A 16 21.62 -4.36 -6.96
C ALA A 16 20.78 -3.18 -6.48
N SER A 17 20.24 -2.40 -7.41
CA SER A 17 19.23 -1.40 -7.09
C SER A 17 18.04 -2.16 -6.50
N VAL A 18 17.92 -2.14 -5.18
CA VAL A 18 16.70 -2.56 -4.51
C VAL A 18 15.64 -1.53 -4.94
N LEU A 19 14.89 -1.89 -5.97
CA LEU A 19 13.69 -1.15 -6.34
C LEU A 19 12.71 -1.34 -5.19
N ALA A 20 12.61 -0.37 -4.29
CA ALA A 20 11.49 -0.24 -3.40
C ALA A 20 10.24 -0.16 -4.29
N GLY A 21 9.21 -0.96 -3.96
CA GLY A 21 8.09 -1.19 -4.88
C GLY A 21 7.25 0.05 -5.14
N THR A 22 6.41 -0.04 -6.13
CA THR A 22 5.37 0.95 -6.42
C THR A 22 4.10 0.57 -5.67
N VAL A 23 3.52 1.52 -4.94
CA VAL A 23 2.30 1.36 -4.16
C VAL A 23 1.27 2.39 -4.59
N LEU A 24 0.08 1.93 -4.95
CA LEU A 24 -1.08 2.78 -5.15
C LEU A 24 -1.89 2.84 -3.86
N TYR A 25 -1.98 4.02 -3.26
CA TYR A 25 -2.91 4.33 -2.18
C TYR A 25 -4.19 4.93 -2.76
N THR A 26 -5.31 4.29 -2.49
CA THR A 26 -6.60 4.68 -3.06
C THR A 26 -7.74 4.41 -2.07
N ASP A 27 -8.97 4.54 -2.52
CA ASP A 27 -10.19 4.15 -1.80
C ASP A 27 -11.16 3.41 -2.74
N SER A 28 -12.27 2.93 -2.22
CA SER A 28 -13.29 2.22 -2.99
C SER A 28 -13.96 3.04 -4.09
N HIS A 29 -13.90 4.38 -3.99
CA HIS A 29 -14.47 5.30 -4.99
C HIS A 29 -13.52 5.57 -6.16
N HIS A 30 -12.23 5.24 -6.01
CA HIS A 30 -11.19 5.43 -7.01
C HIS A 30 -10.48 4.11 -7.29
N PRO A 31 -11.15 3.15 -7.96
CA PRO A 31 -10.56 1.84 -8.23
C PRO A 31 -9.31 1.96 -9.11
N PRO A 32 -8.36 1.02 -8.96
CA PRO A 32 -7.17 0.98 -9.81
C PRO A 32 -7.52 0.91 -11.29
N ILE A 33 -6.77 1.65 -12.10
CA ILE A 33 -6.87 1.64 -13.56
C ILE A 33 -5.63 0.94 -14.10
N ASN A 34 -5.79 0.00 -15.03
CA ASN A 34 -4.68 -0.73 -15.66
C ASN A 34 -3.70 -1.33 -14.63
N ASN A 35 -4.24 -1.99 -13.61
CA ASN A 35 -3.43 -2.52 -12.52
C ASN A 35 -2.53 -3.68 -12.98
N ASP A 36 -1.25 -3.54 -12.74
CA ASP A 36 -0.24 -4.58 -12.94
C ASP A 36 -0.01 -5.35 -11.62
N ALA A 37 0.25 -6.65 -11.71
CA ALA A 37 0.53 -7.51 -10.55
C ALA A 37 1.77 -7.09 -9.74
N SER A 38 2.67 -6.27 -10.32
CA SER A 38 3.84 -5.71 -9.63
C SER A 38 3.50 -4.53 -8.71
N VAL A 39 2.30 -3.97 -8.80
CA VAL A 39 1.83 -2.83 -8.01
C VAL A 39 1.01 -3.30 -6.82
N SER A 40 1.43 -2.92 -5.62
CA SER A 40 0.62 -3.11 -4.42
C SER A 40 -0.47 -2.05 -4.35
N VAL A 41 -1.72 -2.47 -4.15
CA VAL A 41 -2.86 -1.56 -3.98
C VAL A 41 -3.29 -1.57 -2.53
N ILE A 42 -3.35 -0.38 -1.93
CA ILE A 42 -3.76 -0.18 -0.54
C ILE A 42 -5.00 0.71 -0.52
N TYR A 43 -6.08 0.21 0.04
CA TYR A 43 -7.32 0.95 0.23
C TYR A 43 -7.31 1.63 1.60
N LEU A 44 -7.30 2.97 1.63
CA LEU A 44 -7.24 3.75 2.88
C LEU A 44 -8.58 3.76 3.63
N ASP A 45 -9.68 3.42 2.96
CA ASP A 45 -10.98 3.15 3.56
C ASP A 45 -11.16 1.67 3.97
N GLY A 46 -10.10 0.85 3.85
CA GLY A 46 -10.08 -0.55 4.23
C GLY A 46 -10.54 -0.82 5.67
N PRO A 47 -10.07 -0.06 6.69
CA PRO A 47 -10.54 -0.22 8.06
C PRO A 47 -12.04 -0.05 8.21
N GLU A 48 -12.62 0.98 7.59
CA GLU A 48 -14.05 1.25 7.64
C GLU A 48 -14.86 0.13 6.96
N GLN A 49 -14.43 -0.30 5.78
CA GLN A 49 -15.06 -1.40 5.06
C GLN A 49 -15.00 -2.73 5.82
N LEU A 50 -13.85 -3.04 6.41
CA LEU A 50 -13.68 -4.26 7.19
C LEU A 50 -14.53 -4.24 8.46
N GLN A 51 -14.65 -3.10 9.14
CA GLN A 51 -15.55 -2.94 10.28
C GLN A 51 -17.01 -3.14 9.87
N ALA A 52 -17.44 -2.54 8.76
CA ALA A 52 -18.79 -2.71 8.24
C ALA A 52 -19.09 -4.17 7.87
N GLN A 53 -18.14 -4.89 7.29
CA GLN A 53 -18.26 -6.31 6.98
C GLN A 53 -18.31 -7.18 8.24
N THR A 54 -17.53 -6.83 9.27
CA THR A 54 -17.41 -7.62 10.49
C THR A 54 -18.62 -7.47 11.41
N PHE A 55 -19.09 -6.24 11.61
CA PHE A 55 -20.19 -5.94 12.53
C PHE A 55 -21.53 -5.79 11.82
N GLY A 56 -21.54 -5.56 10.51
CA GLY A 56 -22.75 -5.25 9.75
C GLY A 56 -23.41 -3.96 10.19
N GLU A 57 -24.70 -3.81 9.92
CA GLU A 57 -25.51 -2.73 10.46
C GLU A 57 -25.91 -3.05 11.90
N LEU A 58 -25.40 -2.26 12.82
CA LEU A 58 -25.81 -2.36 14.22
C LEU A 58 -27.20 -1.77 14.40
N SER A 59 -27.97 -2.35 15.31
CA SER A 59 -29.30 -1.83 15.67
C SER A 59 -29.24 -0.39 16.14
N SER A 60 -30.25 0.41 15.83
CA SER A 60 -30.43 1.74 16.39
C SER A 60 -30.75 1.73 17.90
N ASN A 61 -31.17 0.59 18.43
CA ASN A 61 -31.35 0.38 19.87
C ASN A 61 -29.99 0.08 20.51
N PRO A 62 -29.49 0.86 21.48
CA PRO A 62 -28.18 0.68 22.08
C PRO A 62 -27.96 -0.71 22.71
N ASP A 63 -28.97 -1.26 23.39
CA ASP A 63 -28.85 -2.57 24.04
C ASP A 63 -28.74 -3.71 23.03
N ASP A 64 -29.46 -3.61 21.94
CA ASP A 64 -29.39 -4.59 20.84
C ASP A 64 -28.06 -4.47 20.09
N ALA A 65 -27.60 -3.25 19.84
CA ALA A 65 -26.31 -3.00 19.22
C ALA A 65 -25.16 -3.55 20.06
N GLU A 66 -25.20 -3.38 21.38
CA GLU A 66 -24.21 -3.93 22.30
C GLU A 66 -24.20 -5.47 22.26
N ARG A 67 -25.38 -6.11 22.28
CA ARG A 67 -25.45 -7.58 22.17
C ARG A 67 -24.89 -8.09 20.85
N GLN A 68 -25.22 -7.42 19.74
CA GLN A 68 -24.69 -7.77 18.43
C GLN A 68 -23.16 -7.64 18.36
N ALA A 69 -22.60 -6.54 18.86
CA ALA A 69 -21.16 -6.32 18.90
C ALA A 69 -20.45 -7.35 19.79
N LYS A 70 -20.99 -7.65 20.97
CA LYS A 70 -20.45 -8.69 21.86
C LYS A 70 -20.46 -10.08 21.21
N ALA A 71 -21.49 -10.44 20.48
CA ALA A 71 -21.58 -11.71 19.77
C ALA A 71 -20.46 -11.85 18.73
N VAL A 72 -20.14 -10.77 17.98
CA VAL A 72 -19.02 -10.75 17.04
C VAL A 72 -17.69 -10.94 17.77
N LEU A 73 -17.44 -10.19 18.83
CA LEU A 73 -16.19 -10.24 19.61
C LEU A 73 -15.97 -11.62 20.29
N GLN A 74 -17.02 -12.35 20.55
CA GLN A 74 -16.97 -13.69 21.14
C GLN A 74 -16.96 -14.81 20.08
N SER A 75 -17.08 -14.47 18.81
CA SER A 75 -17.06 -15.45 17.73
C SER A 75 -15.66 -16.04 17.50
N GLN A 76 -15.60 -17.28 17.00
CA GLN A 76 -14.33 -17.92 16.67
C GLN A 76 -13.58 -17.22 15.52
N GLN A 77 -14.29 -16.49 14.67
CA GLN A 77 -13.73 -15.76 13.55
C GLN A 77 -13.10 -14.42 13.97
N TRP A 78 -13.37 -13.95 15.18
CA TRP A 78 -12.88 -12.65 15.66
C TRP A 78 -11.35 -12.51 15.59
N GLN A 79 -10.60 -13.55 15.95
CA GLN A 79 -9.13 -13.51 15.91
C GLN A 79 -8.58 -13.23 14.50
N ALA A 80 -9.19 -13.83 13.48
CA ALA A 80 -8.81 -13.59 12.09
C ALA A 80 -9.17 -12.15 11.67
N HIS A 81 -10.35 -11.66 12.04
CA HIS A 81 -10.77 -10.28 11.78
C HIS A 81 -9.90 -9.26 12.53
N GLU A 82 -9.52 -9.53 13.75
CA GLU A 82 -8.62 -8.67 14.52
C GLU A 82 -7.25 -8.52 13.85
N GLN A 83 -6.66 -9.62 13.37
CA GLN A 83 -5.40 -9.58 12.65
C GLN A 83 -5.51 -8.79 11.32
N GLU A 84 -6.61 -8.96 10.62
CA GLU A 84 -6.87 -8.23 9.39
C GLU A 84 -7.06 -6.73 9.66
N LEU A 85 -7.80 -6.36 10.70
CA LEU A 85 -7.93 -4.97 11.15
C LEU A 85 -6.57 -4.34 11.45
N VAL A 86 -5.71 -5.02 12.20
CA VAL A 86 -4.36 -4.54 12.48
C VAL A 86 -3.57 -4.31 11.19
N THR A 87 -3.70 -5.21 10.23
CA THR A 87 -3.00 -5.10 8.95
C THR A 87 -3.46 -3.87 8.15
N VAL A 88 -4.77 -3.66 8.03
CA VAL A 88 -5.31 -2.51 7.27
C VAL A 88 -5.02 -1.18 7.97
N TYR A 89 -5.04 -1.12 9.31
CA TYR A 89 -4.64 0.09 10.05
C TYR A 89 -3.15 0.40 9.90
N ARG A 90 -2.28 -0.60 9.91
CA ARG A 90 -0.85 -0.38 9.64
C ARG A 90 -0.61 0.22 8.26
N ALA A 91 -1.36 -0.22 7.27
CA ALA A 91 -1.27 0.34 5.93
C ALA A 91 -1.66 1.83 5.88
N VAL A 92 -2.69 2.22 6.63
CA VAL A 92 -3.09 3.63 6.79
C VAL A 92 -2.00 4.45 7.49
N VAL A 93 -1.43 3.92 8.57
CA VAL A 93 -0.31 4.58 9.29
C VAL A 93 0.89 4.76 8.36
N ARG A 94 1.21 3.74 7.56
CA ARG A 94 2.30 3.82 6.59
C ARG A 94 2.07 4.92 5.54
N ALA A 95 0.85 5.06 5.04
CA ALA A 95 0.50 6.14 4.13
C ALA A 95 0.77 7.53 4.77
N TRP A 96 0.42 7.70 6.04
CA TRP A 96 0.68 8.91 6.78
C TRP A 96 2.18 9.20 6.95
N GLU A 97 2.97 8.19 7.29
CA GLU A 97 4.42 8.32 7.41
C GLU A 97 5.07 8.75 6.08
N LEU A 98 4.51 8.33 4.96
CA LEU A 98 4.95 8.70 3.62
C LEU A 98 4.44 10.08 3.16
N GLY A 99 3.61 10.74 3.98
CA GLY A 99 3.04 12.05 3.68
C GLY A 99 1.88 12.02 2.68
N VAL A 100 1.23 10.86 2.50
CA VAL A 100 0.03 10.75 1.65
C VAL A 100 -1.14 11.44 2.33
N THR A 101 -1.61 12.55 1.77
CA THR A 101 -2.67 13.39 2.33
C THR A 101 -4.00 13.29 1.60
N LYS A 102 -4.02 12.70 0.42
CA LYS A 102 -5.21 12.52 -0.42
C LYS A 102 -5.04 11.33 -1.36
N VAL A 103 -6.14 10.81 -1.84
CA VAL A 103 -6.21 9.69 -2.78
C VAL A 103 -6.89 10.12 -4.09
N PRO A 104 -6.62 9.43 -5.20
CA PRO A 104 -5.57 8.43 -5.38
C PRO A 104 -4.15 9.02 -5.34
N ALA A 105 -3.20 8.24 -4.83
CA ALA A 105 -1.79 8.58 -4.76
C ALA A 105 -0.91 7.38 -5.12
N VAL A 106 0.03 7.57 -6.02
CA VAL A 106 1.03 6.55 -6.35
C VAL A 106 2.34 6.92 -5.68
N VAL A 107 2.88 6.02 -4.87
CA VAL A 107 4.16 6.19 -4.19
C VAL A 107 5.21 5.31 -4.84
N PHE A 108 6.29 5.92 -5.29
CA PHE A 108 7.44 5.25 -5.89
C PHE A 108 8.60 5.26 -4.91
N ASP A 109 9.20 4.11 -4.70
CA ASP A 109 10.42 3.93 -3.90
C ASP A 109 10.31 4.52 -2.48
N ASP A 110 9.12 4.43 -1.88
CA ASP A 110 8.80 4.99 -0.56
C ASP A 110 9.15 6.50 -0.40
N ARG A 111 9.21 7.23 -1.49
CA ARG A 111 9.68 8.61 -1.49
C ARG A 111 8.87 9.57 -2.36
N ASP A 112 8.70 9.24 -3.62
CA ASP A 112 8.07 10.15 -4.58
C ASP A 112 6.56 9.86 -4.65
N VAL A 113 5.75 10.86 -4.37
CA VAL A 113 4.29 10.75 -4.36
C VAL A 113 3.68 11.52 -5.52
N VAL A 114 2.89 10.83 -6.34
CA VAL A 114 2.13 11.43 -7.44
C VAL A 114 0.64 11.31 -7.14
N TYR A 115 -0.03 12.44 -7.10
CA TYR A 115 -1.47 12.52 -6.82
C TYR A 115 -2.32 12.62 -8.08
N GLY A 116 -3.60 12.26 -7.94
CA GLY A 116 -4.63 12.58 -8.92
C GLY A 116 -4.86 11.52 -9.99
N THR A 117 -4.18 10.38 -9.92
CA THR A 117 -4.42 9.25 -10.83
C THR A 117 -4.31 7.92 -10.09
N ALA A 118 -5.21 7.00 -10.43
CA ALA A 118 -5.16 5.59 -10.04
C ALA A 118 -4.52 4.69 -11.12
N ASP A 119 -3.99 5.30 -12.16
CA ASP A 119 -3.23 4.64 -13.24
C ASP A 119 -1.73 4.84 -13.00
N VAL A 120 -1.02 3.77 -12.66
CA VAL A 120 0.41 3.82 -12.35
C VAL A 120 1.26 4.22 -13.57
N ALA A 121 0.86 3.83 -14.78
CA ALA A 121 1.57 4.24 -16.00
C ALA A 121 1.48 5.76 -16.21
N GLN A 122 0.31 6.34 -15.95
CA GLN A 122 0.13 7.80 -15.98
C GLN A 122 0.94 8.49 -14.89
N ALA A 123 0.96 7.94 -13.68
CA ALA A 123 1.75 8.46 -12.56
C ALA A 123 3.25 8.44 -12.88
N LEU A 124 3.77 7.40 -13.51
CA LEU A 124 5.15 7.33 -13.98
C LEU A 124 5.48 8.44 -14.99
N ALA A 125 4.58 8.70 -15.95
CA ALA A 125 4.76 9.77 -16.92
C ALA A 125 4.78 11.14 -16.25
N LEU A 126 3.89 11.40 -15.28
CA LEU A 126 3.85 12.66 -14.52
C LEU A 126 5.12 12.85 -13.67
N ARG A 127 5.60 11.78 -13.03
CA ARG A 127 6.87 11.80 -12.29
C ARG A 127 8.05 12.19 -13.17
N ALA A 128 8.14 11.60 -14.37
CA ALA A 128 9.20 11.89 -15.33
C ALA A 128 9.19 13.35 -15.79
N GLN A 129 8.00 13.94 -16.01
CA GLN A 129 7.85 15.33 -16.38
C GLN A 129 8.33 16.29 -15.28
N SER A 130 8.05 15.99 -14.01
CA SER A 130 8.49 16.82 -12.89
C SER A 130 9.99 16.74 -12.62
N SER A 131 10.63 15.62 -12.96
CA SER A 131 12.08 15.42 -12.82
C SER A 131 12.89 16.03 -13.97
N GLY A 132 12.28 16.25 -15.13
CA GLY A 132 12.93 16.82 -16.33
C GLY A 132 12.90 18.35 -16.42
N GLY A 133 12.29 19.02 -15.45
CA GLY A 133 12.10 20.47 -15.42
C GLY A 133 13.14 21.26 -14.61
N GLN A 134 14.31 20.68 -14.30
CA GLN A 134 15.43 21.38 -13.63
C GLN A 134 16.59 21.56 -14.60
#